data_579cc02f98bff45e2b58b9f5c6bc6d8e
#
_entry.id   579cc02f98bff45e2b58b9f5c6bc6d8e
#
_cell.length_a   1.000
_cell.length_b   1.000
_cell.length_c   1.000
_cell.angle_alpha   90.00
_cell.angle_beta   90.00
_cell.angle_gamma   90.00
#
_symmetry.space_group_name_H-M   'P 1'
#
loop_
_entity.id
_entity.type
_entity.pdbx_description
1 polymer ?
#
loop_
_entity_poly.entity_id
_entity_poly.type
_entity_poly.pdbx_seq_one_letter_code
_entity_poly.pdbx_strand_id
1 'polypeptide(L)'
;MRERVISETSAAIREVAESGKSKKERSEAFRAVLDAYLTQFEGHEDKDRMVRLTKKYFHEAEYNQMRAMILESGKRLDGRKTNEVRQIFTEIDVLPAAHGSSLFTRGETQSLTTVTLGGKTDEQLLDSPTLHGTSRLMLHYNFPGFSTGEVRPNRGPGRREIGHGNLALRGIKAMLPKDVPYVIRIVSDILESNGSSSMATVCAGSMALMDAGIQLQKP
;
A
#
# COMPACT_ATOMS: atom_id res chain seq x y z
N MET A 1 23.06 23.17 -13.92
CA MET A 1 22.93 21.74 -13.65
C MET A 1 21.48 21.25 -13.68
N ARG A 2 20.57 21.84 -12.90
CA ARG A 2 19.17 21.41 -12.86
C ARG A 2 18.52 21.35 -14.25
N GLU A 3 18.54 22.43 -14.98
CA GLU A 3 17.96 22.52 -16.34
C GLU A 3 18.60 21.52 -17.32
N ARG A 4 19.91 21.33 -17.22
CA ARG A 4 20.65 20.38 -18.04
C ARG A 4 20.18 18.95 -17.77
N VAL A 5 20.12 18.52 -16.50
CA VAL A 5 19.64 17.17 -16.13
C VAL A 5 18.23 16.96 -16.66
N ILE A 6 17.33 17.94 -16.42
CA ILE A 6 15.93 17.83 -16.85
C ILE A 6 15.85 17.74 -18.39
N SER A 7 16.52 18.61 -19.12
CA SER A 7 16.43 18.63 -20.60
C SER A 7 17.02 17.36 -21.23
N GLU A 8 18.15 16.86 -20.71
CA GLU A 8 18.86 15.70 -21.27
C GLU A 8 18.19 14.35 -20.90
N THR A 9 17.42 14.27 -19.81
CA THR A 9 16.81 13.01 -19.37
C THR A 9 15.31 12.91 -19.66
N SER A 10 14.62 14.02 -19.93
CA SER A 10 13.16 14.06 -20.07
C SER A 10 12.62 13.13 -21.15
N ALA A 11 13.28 13.02 -22.29
CA ALA A 11 12.83 12.15 -23.38
C ALA A 11 12.87 10.67 -22.99
N ALA A 12 13.99 10.20 -22.42
CA ALA A 12 14.12 8.82 -21.97
C ALA A 12 13.18 8.49 -20.82
N ILE A 13 12.98 9.42 -19.89
CA ILE A 13 12.00 9.28 -18.80
C ILE A 13 10.58 9.15 -19.37
N ARG A 14 10.25 9.96 -20.36
CA ARG A 14 8.94 9.92 -21.01
C ARG A 14 8.67 8.58 -21.69
N GLU A 15 9.64 8.05 -22.42
CA GLU A 15 9.56 6.74 -23.06
C GLU A 15 9.30 5.62 -22.04
N VAL A 16 10.02 5.62 -20.91
CA VAL A 16 9.79 4.66 -19.82
C VAL A 16 8.38 4.83 -19.23
N ALA A 17 7.91 6.07 -19.02
CA ALA A 17 6.57 6.33 -18.48
C ALA A 17 5.45 5.82 -19.39
N GLU A 18 5.62 5.91 -20.70
CA GLU A 18 4.64 5.47 -21.71
C GLU A 18 4.68 3.96 -21.98
N SER A 19 5.68 3.24 -21.49
CA SER A 19 5.90 1.82 -21.79
C SER A 19 4.83 0.88 -21.22
N GLY A 20 3.99 1.32 -20.30
CA GLY A 20 2.95 0.49 -19.65
C GLY A 20 3.48 -0.67 -18.79
N LYS A 21 4.78 -0.68 -18.48
CA LYS A 21 5.45 -1.73 -17.67
C LYS A 21 4.89 -1.83 -16.26
N SER A 22 5.05 -3.00 -15.64
CA SER A 22 4.77 -3.22 -14.22
C SER A 22 5.56 -2.24 -13.35
N LYS A 23 5.17 -2.06 -12.09
CA LYS A 23 5.85 -1.15 -11.16
C LYS A 23 7.34 -1.48 -11.03
N LYS A 24 7.67 -2.78 -10.92
CA LYS A 24 9.06 -3.24 -10.75
C LYS A 24 9.89 -2.95 -12.00
N GLU A 25 9.44 -3.42 -13.16
CA GLU A 25 10.14 -3.21 -14.44
C GLU A 25 10.31 -1.73 -14.77
N ARG A 26 9.32 -0.91 -14.47
CA ARG A 26 9.39 0.55 -14.66
C ARG A 26 10.41 1.19 -13.74
N SER A 27 10.47 0.79 -12.46
CA SER A 27 11.48 1.30 -11.52
C SER A 27 12.89 0.91 -11.95
N GLU A 28 13.08 -0.29 -12.45
CA GLU A 28 14.35 -0.76 -13.00
C GLU A 28 14.75 0.02 -14.27
N ALA A 29 13.78 0.30 -15.14
CA ALA A 29 14.01 1.10 -16.34
C ALA A 29 14.38 2.55 -16.03
N PHE A 30 13.70 3.22 -15.08
CA PHE A 30 14.09 4.56 -14.63
C PHE A 30 15.48 4.56 -14.00
N ARG A 31 15.80 3.54 -13.21
CA ARG A 31 17.14 3.40 -12.64
C ARG A 31 18.21 3.23 -13.71
N ALA A 32 17.95 2.43 -14.74
CA ALA A 32 18.87 2.26 -15.86
C ALA A 32 19.14 3.59 -16.60
N VAL A 33 18.12 4.41 -16.84
CA VAL A 33 18.28 5.75 -17.43
C VAL A 33 19.13 6.65 -16.52
N LEU A 34 18.89 6.64 -15.22
CA LEU A 34 19.70 7.41 -14.26
C LEU A 34 21.14 6.95 -14.23
N ASP A 35 21.38 5.64 -14.13
CA ASP A 35 22.72 5.06 -14.04
C ASP A 35 23.52 5.35 -15.32
N ALA A 36 22.91 5.23 -16.50
CA ALA A 36 23.52 5.62 -17.77
C ALA A 36 23.90 7.11 -17.79
N TYR A 37 23.03 7.98 -17.25
CA TYR A 37 23.32 9.42 -17.18
C TYR A 37 24.45 9.74 -16.20
N LEU A 38 24.58 8.97 -15.12
CA LEU A 38 25.63 9.18 -14.09
C LEU A 38 27.02 8.83 -14.57
N THR A 39 27.21 8.00 -15.59
CA THR A 39 28.53 7.61 -16.11
C THR A 39 29.38 8.79 -16.55
N GLN A 40 28.75 9.90 -17.01
CA GLN A 40 29.45 11.11 -17.42
C GLN A 40 30.24 11.81 -16.29
N PHE A 41 29.96 11.47 -15.03
CA PHE A 41 30.65 12.03 -13.88
C PHE A 41 31.76 11.14 -13.33
N GLU A 42 32.07 10.03 -14.00
CA GLU A 42 33.20 9.17 -13.65
C GLU A 42 34.49 9.94 -13.86
N GLY A 43 35.32 10.06 -12.80
CA GLY A 43 36.57 10.82 -12.84
C GLY A 43 36.45 12.32 -12.54
N HIS A 44 35.25 12.84 -12.27
CA HIS A 44 35.09 14.26 -11.91
C HIS A 44 35.50 14.50 -10.44
N GLU A 45 36.22 15.59 -10.16
CA GLU A 45 36.70 15.94 -8.78
C GLU A 45 35.54 16.02 -7.77
N ASP A 46 34.40 16.58 -8.16
CA ASP A 46 33.20 16.75 -7.34
C ASP A 46 32.16 15.64 -7.55
N LYS A 47 32.57 14.40 -7.91
CA LYS A 47 31.69 13.29 -8.27
C LYS A 47 30.50 13.10 -7.30
N ASP A 48 30.76 13.02 -6.01
CA ASP A 48 29.72 12.75 -5.00
C ASP A 48 28.65 13.85 -4.94
N ARG A 49 29.08 15.11 -5.09
CA ARG A 49 28.16 16.25 -5.15
C ARG A 49 27.32 16.23 -6.41
N MET A 50 27.94 15.93 -7.56
CA MET A 50 27.28 15.86 -8.86
C MET A 50 26.27 14.72 -8.90
N VAL A 51 26.63 13.54 -8.42
CA VAL A 51 25.72 12.39 -8.31
C VAL A 51 24.51 12.71 -7.42
N ARG A 52 24.72 13.31 -6.24
CA ARG A 52 23.62 13.67 -5.33
C ARG A 52 22.66 14.67 -5.95
N LEU A 53 23.17 15.72 -6.59
CA LEU A 53 22.36 16.73 -7.26
C LEU A 53 21.64 16.17 -8.49
N THR A 54 22.30 15.33 -9.27
CA THR A 54 21.68 14.66 -10.43
C THR A 54 20.53 13.78 -10.01
N LYS A 55 20.69 12.94 -8.98
CA LYS A 55 19.58 12.13 -8.45
C LYS A 55 18.38 12.98 -8.03
N LYS A 56 18.62 14.11 -7.37
CA LYS A 56 17.55 15.04 -6.98
C LYS A 56 16.81 15.62 -8.20
N TYR A 57 17.52 16.09 -9.19
CA TYR A 57 16.91 16.71 -10.38
C TYR A 57 16.31 15.71 -11.34
N PHE A 58 16.88 14.51 -11.41
CA PHE A 58 16.29 13.39 -12.15
C PHE A 58 14.93 12.98 -11.56
N HIS A 59 14.83 12.86 -10.24
CA HIS A 59 13.56 12.57 -9.58
C HIS A 59 12.51 13.67 -9.82
N GLU A 60 12.92 14.94 -9.89
CA GLU A 60 12.05 16.05 -10.28
C GLU A 60 11.58 15.91 -11.73
N ALA A 61 12.49 15.55 -12.65
CA ALA A 61 12.15 15.31 -14.06
C ALA A 61 11.19 14.12 -14.20
N GLU A 62 11.46 13.02 -13.50
CA GLU A 62 10.60 11.83 -13.43
C GLU A 62 9.17 12.19 -13.00
N TYR A 63 9.03 12.91 -11.89
CA TYR A 63 7.73 13.37 -11.39
C TYR A 63 6.98 14.20 -12.44
N ASN A 64 7.66 15.18 -13.03
CA ASN A 64 7.05 16.09 -13.98
C ASN A 64 6.64 15.39 -15.29
N GLN A 65 7.49 14.51 -15.84
CA GLN A 65 7.20 13.77 -17.07
C GLN A 65 6.07 12.75 -16.87
N MET A 66 6.07 12.00 -15.77
CA MET A 66 4.97 11.08 -15.45
C MET A 66 3.63 11.82 -15.31
N ARG A 67 3.64 12.98 -14.61
CA ARG A 67 2.43 13.78 -14.44
C ARG A 67 1.93 14.37 -15.75
N ALA A 68 2.83 14.93 -16.55
CA ALA A 68 2.48 15.49 -17.88
C ALA A 68 1.89 14.40 -18.78
N MET A 69 2.52 13.23 -18.84
CA MET A 69 2.04 12.09 -19.63
C MET A 69 0.60 11.69 -19.25
N ILE A 70 0.30 11.57 -17.96
CA ILE A 70 -1.04 11.19 -17.50
C ILE A 70 -2.08 12.27 -17.88
N LEU A 71 -1.74 13.55 -17.72
CA LEU A 71 -2.64 14.67 -18.04
C LEU A 71 -2.92 14.80 -19.54
N GLU A 72 -1.91 14.56 -20.37
CA GLU A 72 -2.01 14.67 -21.82
C GLU A 72 -2.69 13.46 -22.47
N SER A 73 -2.34 12.24 -22.02
CA SER A 73 -2.82 11.01 -22.64
C SER A 73 -4.10 10.45 -22.00
N GLY A 74 -4.44 10.85 -20.77
CA GLY A 74 -5.51 10.25 -19.98
C GLY A 74 -5.24 8.79 -19.55
N LYS A 75 -3.98 8.32 -19.73
CA LYS A 75 -3.55 6.96 -19.35
C LYS A 75 -2.66 7.01 -18.14
N ARG A 76 -2.82 6.03 -17.26
CA ARG A 76 -1.93 5.84 -16.11
C ARG A 76 -0.65 5.11 -16.52
N LEU A 77 0.35 5.11 -15.65
CA LEU A 77 1.66 4.49 -15.88
C LEU A 77 1.60 2.97 -16.16
N ASP A 78 0.55 2.31 -15.77
CA ASP A 78 0.28 0.89 -16.03
C ASP A 78 -0.66 0.66 -17.24
N GLY A 79 -0.87 1.69 -18.04
CA GLY A 79 -1.66 1.66 -19.27
C GLY A 79 -3.18 1.80 -19.09
N ARG A 80 -3.69 1.74 -17.85
CA ARG A 80 -5.13 1.87 -17.57
C ARG A 80 -5.63 3.30 -17.84
N LYS A 81 -6.90 3.43 -18.17
CA LYS A 81 -7.61 4.71 -18.16
C LYS A 81 -7.80 5.22 -16.73
N THR A 82 -8.12 6.51 -16.59
CA THR A 82 -8.30 7.14 -15.29
C THR A 82 -9.48 6.60 -14.49
N ASN A 83 -10.49 6.04 -15.14
CA ASN A 83 -11.68 5.42 -14.55
C ASN A 83 -11.62 3.88 -14.46
N GLU A 84 -10.53 3.26 -14.87
CA GLU A 84 -10.37 1.81 -14.77
C GLU A 84 -9.82 1.40 -13.40
N VAL A 85 -10.48 0.43 -12.77
CA VAL A 85 -10.00 -0.24 -11.56
C VAL A 85 -9.12 -1.41 -11.96
N ARG A 86 -8.05 -1.69 -11.17
CA ARG A 86 -7.25 -2.91 -11.36
C ARG A 86 -8.12 -4.13 -11.15
N GLN A 87 -7.76 -5.23 -11.81
CA GLN A 87 -8.47 -6.50 -11.64
C GLN A 87 -8.53 -6.87 -10.16
N ILE A 88 -9.73 -7.24 -9.71
CA ILE A 88 -10.00 -7.68 -8.35
C ILE A 88 -10.20 -9.19 -8.36
N PHE A 89 -9.54 -9.85 -7.43
CA PHE A 89 -9.75 -11.25 -7.11
C PHE A 89 -9.99 -11.37 -5.61
N THR A 90 -10.95 -12.20 -5.21
CA THR A 90 -11.33 -12.37 -3.81
C THR A 90 -11.58 -13.83 -3.50
N GLU A 91 -11.21 -14.25 -2.28
CA GLU A 91 -11.41 -15.58 -1.77
C GLU A 91 -11.76 -15.51 -0.29
N ILE A 92 -12.66 -16.36 0.16
CA ILE A 92 -13.05 -16.49 1.58
C ILE A 92 -12.75 -17.91 2.04
N ASP A 93 -12.81 -18.14 3.38
CA ASP A 93 -12.51 -19.46 3.97
C ASP A 93 -11.11 -19.99 3.61
N VAL A 94 -10.14 -19.05 3.58
CA VAL A 94 -8.76 -19.33 3.15
C VAL A 94 -7.98 -20.10 4.22
N LEU A 95 -8.28 -19.82 5.50
CA LEU A 95 -7.57 -20.38 6.66
C LEU A 95 -8.53 -21.20 7.54
N PRO A 96 -8.34 -22.52 7.63
CA PRO A 96 -9.31 -23.42 8.26
C PRO A 96 -9.41 -23.28 9.79
N ALA A 97 -8.46 -22.60 10.44
CA ALA A 97 -8.45 -22.44 11.89
C ALA A 97 -8.97 -21.05 12.36
N ALA A 98 -9.23 -20.13 11.45
CA ALA A 98 -9.80 -18.83 11.77
C ALA A 98 -11.34 -18.92 11.83
N HIS A 99 -12.00 -18.03 12.59
CA HIS A 99 -13.46 -17.96 12.59
C HIS A 99 -13.99 -17.38 11.26
N GLY A 100 -13.19 -16.54 10.59
CA GLY A 100 -13.39 -16.10 9.25
C GLY A 100 -12.08 -15.63 8.66
N SER A 101 -11.91 -15.80 7.35
CA SER A 101 -10.70 -15.40 6.66
C SER A 101 -10.99 -15.00 5.21
N SER A 102 -10.18 -14.09 4.68
CA SER A 102 -10.31 -13.67 3.30
C SER A 102 -8.98 -13.28 2.69
N LEU A 103 -8.86 -13.50 1.40
CA LEU A 103 -7.81 -12.98 0.55
C LEU A 103 -8.42 -11.97 -0.41
N PHE A 104 -7.95 -10.74 -0.37
CA PHE A 104 -8.34 -9.69 -1.31
C PHE A 104 -7.14 -9.27 -2.12
N THR A 105 -7.25 -9.36 -3.43
CA THR A 105 -6.21 -8.96 -4.38
C THR A 105 -6.77 -7.90 -5.33
N ARG A 106 -6.04 -6.81 -5.52
CA ARG A 106 -6.32 -5.76 -6.50
C ARG A 106 -5.05 -5.44 -7.27
N GLY A 107 -4.87 -6.13 -8.42
CA GLY A 107 -3.60 -6.11 -9.15
C GLY A 107 -2.46 -6.55 -8.24
N GLU A 108 -1.45 -5.71 -8.07
CA GLU A 108 -0.26 -5.95 -7.22
C GLU A 108 -0.47 -5.47 -5.77
N THR A 109 -1.68 -5.51 -5.24
CA THR A 109 -1.97 -5.23 -3.82
C THR A 109 -2.79 -6.37 -3.26
N GLN A 110 -2.26 -7.06 -2.26
CA GLN A 110 -2.88 -8.24 -1.67
C GLN A 110 -2.91 -8.14 -0.15
N SER A 111 -4.07 -8.46 0.43
CA SER A 111 -4.31 -8.51 1.87
C SER A 111 -4.92 -9.87 2.24
N LEU A 112 -4.24 -10.59 3.13
CA LEU A 112 -4.78 -11.74 3.83
C LEU A 112 -5.31 -11.26 5.18
N THR A 113 -6.59 -11.46 5.43
CA THR A 113 -7.23 -10.96 6.64
C THR A 113 -7.97 -12.07 7.36
N THR A 114 -7.80 -12.12 8.67
CA THR A 114 -8.47 -13.07 9.57
C THR A 114 -9.34 -12.35 10.57
N VAL A 115 -10.40 -13.03 10.99
CA VAL A 115 -11.31 -12.62 12.06
C VAL A 115 -11.30 -13.68 13.17
N THR A 116 -11.12 -13.22 14.39
CA THR A 116 -11.30 -14.03 15.61
C THR A 116 -12.41 -13.43 16.43
N LEU A 117 -13.35 -14.27 16.85
CA LEU A 117 -14.45 -13.93 17.73
C LEU A 117 -14.15 -14.39 19.15
N GLY A 118 -14.31 -13.52 20.11
CA GLY A 118 -14.06 -13.78 21.53
C GLY A 118 -15.24 -13.46 22.43
N GLY A 119 -15.10 -13.82 23.71
CA GLY A 119 -16.05 -13.51 24.75
C GLY A 119 -15.80 -12.15 25.41
N LYS A 120 -16.61 -11.81 26.41
CA LYS A 120 -16.50 -10.54 27.15
C LYS A 120 -15.14 -10.36 27.85
N THR A 121 -14.51 -11.42 28.26
CA THR A 121 -13.18 -11.39 28.90
C THR A 121 -12.05 -11.00 27.97
N ASP A 122 -12.29 -11.05 26.66
CA ASP A 122 -11.31 -10.73 25.61
C ASP A 122 -11.38 -9.25 25.16
N GLU A 123 -12.22 -8.44 25.83
CA GLU A 123 -12.30 -7.01 25.54
C GLU A 123 -10.93 -6.33 25.73
N GLN A 124 -10.53 -5.53 24.78
CA GLN A 124 -9.32 -4.74 24.88
C GLN A 124 -9.49 -3.63 25.94
N LEU A 125 -8.64 -3.65 26.97
CA LEU A 125 -8.56 -2.55 27.91
C LEU A 125 -7.90 -1.35 27.25
N LEU A 126 -8.58 -0.21 27.31
CA LEU A 126 -8.08 1.08 26.87
C LEU A 126 -7.71 1.89 28.12
N ASP A 127 -6.40 2.08 28.32
CA ASP A 127 -5.85 2.85 29.43
C ASP A 127 -4.81 3.83 28.88
N SER A 128 -5.24 5.03 28.58
CA SER A 128 -4.41 6.12 28.11
C SER A 128 -4.73 7.40 28.87
N PRO A 129 -3.86 8.44 28.87
CA PRO A 129 -4.12 9.69 29.58
C PRO A 129 -5.44 10.37 29.27
N THR A 130 -6.01 10.09 28.09
CA THR A 130 -7.23 10.77 27.60
C THR A 130 -8.41 9.83 27.37
N LEU A 131 -8.19 8.50 27.46
CA LEU A 131 -9.23 7.51 27.15
C LEU A 131 -9.10 6.30 28.08
N HIS A 132 -10.12 6.08 28.89
CA HIS A 132 -10.26 4.90 29.74
C HIS A 132 -11.53 4.14 29.35
N GLY A 133 -11.47 2.81 29.31
CA GLY A 133 -12.61 1.96 28.99
C GLY A 133 -12.23 0.65 28.33
N THR A 134 -13.16 0.05 27.61
CA THR A 134 -12.92 -1.19 26.87
C THR A 134 -13.34 -1.04 25.40
N SER A 135 -12.73 -1.84 24.53
CA SER A 135 -13.13 -1.95 23.12
C SER A 135 -13.42 -3.40 22.76
N ARG A 136 -14.55 -3.62 22.10
CA ARG A 136 -14.97 -4.92 21.58
C ARG A 136 -14.55 -5.15 20.14
N LEU A 137 -13.97 -4.15 19.49
CA LEU A 137 -13.46 -4.24 18.13
C LEU A 137 -12.01 -3.83 18.11
N MET A 138 -11.15 -4.72 17.63
CA MET A 138 -9.72 -4.54 17.43
C MET A 138 -9.37 -4.79 15.98
N LEU A 139 -8.49 -3.97 15.39
CA LEU A 139 -7.92 -4.19 14.08
C LEU A 139 -6.42 -3.99 14.12
N HIS A 140 -5.68 -5.02 13.71
CA HIS A 140 -4.24 -5.00 13.57
C HIS A 140 -3.89 -5.02 12.08
N TYR A 141 -3.18 -4.01 11.65
CA TYR A 141 -2.69 -3.86 10.29
C TYR A 141 -1.19 -4.08 10.28
N ASN A 142 -0.75 -5.09 9.57
CA ASN A 142 0.64 -5.48 9.44
C ASN A 142 1.15 -5.18 8.03
N PHE A 143 2.27 -4.44 7.96
CA PHE A 143 2.91 -4.07 6.70
C PHE A 143 4.39 -4.49 6.72
N PRO A 144 4.67 -5.78 6.57
CA PRO A 144 6.04 -6.31 6.60
C PRO A 144 6.84 -5.82 5.39
N GLY A 145 8.19 -5.82 5.50
CA GLY A 145 9.07 -5.35 4.43
C GLY A 145 8.88 -6.07 3.11
N PHE A 146 8.60 -7.37 3.15
CA PHE A 146 8.40 -8.16 1.94
C PHE A 146 7.21 -7.69 1.08
N SER A 147 6.21 -7.02 1.66
CA SER A 147 5.08 -6.47 0.91
C SER A 147 5.49 -5.42 -0.14
N THR A 148 6.67 -4.84 0.00
CA THR A 148 7.28 -3.91 -0.96
C THR A 148 8.61 -4.42 -1.53
N GLY A 149 8.96 -5.70 -1.26
CA GLY A 149 10.24 -6.29 -1.67
C GLY A 149 11.44 -5.80 -0.88
N GLU A 150 11.21 -5.21 0.31
CA GLU A 150 12.28 -4.73 1.18
C GLU A 150 12.73 -5.81 2.18
N VAL A 151 14.04 -5.93 2.34
CA VAL A 151 14.64 -6.74 3.42
C VAL A 151 14.89 -5.83 4.61
N ARG A 152 14.03 -5.94 5.62
CA ARG A 152 14.16 -5.18 6.87
C ARG A 152 13.78 -6.03 8.08
N PRO A 153 14.36 -5.78 9.26
CA PRO A 153 13.97 -6.48 10.47
C PRO A 153 12.52 -6.17 10.83
N ASN A 154 11.78 -7.18 11.25
CA ASN A 154 10.42 -7.03 11.75
C ASN A 154 10.46 -6.43 13.16
N ARG A 155 10.30 -5.12 13.24
CA ARG A 155 10.12 -4.36 14.48
C ARG A 155 8.63 -4.09 14.64
N GLY A 156 8.11 -3.98 15.86
CA GLY A 156 6.69 -3.73 16.11
C GLY A 156 6.08 -2.62 15.25
N PRO A 157 4.75 -2.44 15.23
CA PRO A 157 4.06 -1.54 14.33
C PRO A 157 4.53 -0.09 14.48
N GLY A 158 4.90 0.53 13.36
CA GLY A 158 5.24 1.94 13.30
C GLY A 158 4.01 2.85 13.23
N ARG A 159 4.22 4.16 13.21
CA ARG A 159 3.13 5.16 13.12
C ARG A 159 2.27 4.99 11.87
N ARG A 160 2.87 4.53 10.77
CA ARG A 160 2.17 4.30 9.51
C ARG A 160 1.19 3.14 9.64
N GLU A 161 1.61 2.03 10.20
CA GLU A 161 0.77 0.86 10.42
C GLU A 161 -0.37 1.18 11.37
N ILE A 162 -0.12 1.90 12.46
CA ILE A 162 -1.15 2.36 13.40
C ILE A 162 -2.16 3.27 12.69
N GLY A 163 -1.71 4.23 11.89
CA GLY A 163 -2.58 5.15 11.14
C GLY A 163 -3.44 4.43 10.10
N HIS A 164 -2.87 3.49 9.36
CA HIS A 164 -3.58 2.68 8.37
C HIS A 164 -4.60 1.73 9.05
N GLY A 165 -4.22 1.10 10.16
CA GLY A 165 -5.12 0.27 10.96
C GLY A 165 -6.31 1.07 11.49
N ASN A 166 -6.09 2.25 12.04
CA ASN A 166 -7.15 3.14 12.52
C ASN A 166 -8.08 3.62 11.38
N LEU A 167 -7.54 3.87 10.20
CA LEU A 167 -8.35 4.24 9.02
C LEU A 167 -9.29 3.09 8.63
N ALA A 168 -8.76 1.87 8.55
CA ALA A 168 -9.55 0.68 8.24
C ALA A 168 -10.57 0.37 9.33
N LEU A 169 -10.17 0.45 10.60
CA LEU A 169 -11.05 0.25 11.76
C LEU A 169 -12.27 1.17 11.74
N ARG A 170 -12.08 2.46 11.44
CA ARG A 170 -13.18 3.43 11.35
C ARG A 170 -14.17 3.10 10.25
N GLY A 171 -13.67 2.65 9.09
CA GLY A 171 -14.51 2.23 7.97
C GLY A 171 -15.37 1.02 8.34
N ILE A 172 -14.76 -0.03 8.86
CA ILE A 172 -15.44 -1.28 9.23
C ILE A 172 -16.41 -1.05 10.42
N LYS A 173 -15.98 -0.30 11.43
CA LYS A 173 -16.79 -0.03 12.64
C LYS A 173 -18.15 0.55 12.30
N ALA A 174 -18.22 1.42 11.31
CA ALA A 174 -19.48 2.06 10.90
C ALA A 174 -20.48 1.09 10.25
N MET A 175 -20.00 -0.05 9.76
CA MET A 175 -20.81 -1.05 9.08
C MET A 175 -21.25 -2.22 9.98
N LEU A 176 -20.65 -2.32 11.18
CA LEU A 176 -21.00 -3.39 12.12
C LEU A 176 -22.41 -3.19 12.69
N PRO A 177 -23.17 -4.27 12.90
CA PRO A 177 -24.42 -4.23 13.67
C PRO A 177 -24.17 -3.75 15.10
N LYS A 178 -25.18 -3.09 15.70
CA LYS A 178 -25.06 -2.60 17.09
C LYS A 178 -25.02 -3.74 18.12
N ASP A 179 -25.67 -4.85 17.81
CA ASP A 179 -25.95 -5.95 18.74
C ASP A 179 -25.08 -7.20 18.52
N VAL A 180 -23.80 -7.00 18.09
CA VAL A 180 -22.88 -8.12 17.96
C VAL A 180 -22.49 -8.62 19.36
N PRO A 181 -22.76 -9.90 19.70
CA PRO A 181 -22.49 -10.45 21.05
C PRO A 181 -21.00 -10.75 21.29
N TYR A 182 -20.17 -10.71 20.27
CA TYR A 182 -18.77 -11.09 20.32
C TYR A 182 -17.82 -9.89 20.46
N VAL A 183 -16.66 -10.14 21.03
CA VAL A 183 -15.46 -9.32 20.82
C VAL A 183 -14.85 -9.73 19.50
N ILE A 184 -14.53 -8.78 18.65
CA ILE A 184 -14.02 -9.01 17.30
C ILE A 184 -12.58 -8.54 17.21
N ARG A 185 -11.70 -9.43 16.79
CA ARG A 185 -10.31 -9.12 16.45
C ARG A 185 -10.07 -9.39 14.97
N ILE A 186 -9.70 -8.36 14.24
CA ILE A 186 -9.32 -8.42 12.82
C ILE A 186 -7.82 -8.29 12.73
N VAL A 187 -7.16 -9.19 12.02
CA VAL A 187 -5.73 -9.11 11.70
C VAL A 187 -5.58 -9.11 10.19
N SER A 188 -4.98 -8.06 9.65
CA SER A 188 -4.76 -7.88 8.22
C SER A 188 -3.27 -7.83 7.92
N ASP A 189 -2.78 -8.84 7.23
CA ASP A 189 -1.42 -8.96 6.75
C ASP A 189 -1.34 -8.56 5.27
N ILE A 190 -0.57 -7.51 4.98
CA ILE A 190 -0.36 -7.07 3.61
C ILE A 190 0.76 -7.89 2.98
N LEU A 191 0.40 -8.73 2.02
CA LEU A 191 1.32 -9.64 1.35
C LEU A 191 2.07 -8.94 0.21
N GLU A 192 1.38 -8.05 -0.52
CA GLU A 192 1.94 -7.24 -1.59
C GLU A 192 1.29 -5.87 -1.63
N SER A 193 2.04 -4.81 -1.99
CA SER A 193 1.51 -3.45 -2.02
C SER A 193 1.97 -2.62 -3.22
N ASN A 194 1.01 -2.20 -4.02
CA ASN A 194 1.14 -1.15 -5.01
C ASN A 194 0.11 -0.02 -4.75
N GLY A 195 0.15 0.52 -3.53
CA GLY A 195 -0.70 1.62 -3.07
C GLY A 195 -2.07 1.19 -2.53
N SER A 196 -2.62 2.01 -1.65
CA SER A 196 -3.94 1.86 -1.02
C SER A 196 -4.19 0.49 -0.34
N SER A 197 -3.19 -0.01 0.37
CA SER A 197 -3.26 -1.27 1.11
C SER A 197 -4.20 -1.22 2.31
N SER A 198 -4.39 -0.04 2.93
CA SER A 198 -5.42 0.15 3.98
C SER A 198 -6.84 -0.06 3.46
N MET A 199 -7.12 0.32 2.19
CA MET A 199 -8.43 0.05 1.60
C MET A 199 -8.58 -1.42 1.20
N ALA A 200 -7.50 -2.10 0.81
CA ALA A 200 -7.51 -3.55 0.65
C ALA A 200 -7.87 -4.25 1.98
N THR A 201 -7.36 -3.74 3.12
CA THR A 201 -7.72 -4.22 4.47
C THR A 201 -9.21 -4.01 4.76
N VAL A 202 -9.82 -2.88 4.35
CA VAL A 202 -11.27 -2.67 4.54
C VAL A 202 -12.06 -3.71 3.75
N CYS A 203 -11.71 -3.94 2.49
CA CYS A 203 -12.38 -4.93 1.66
C CYS A 203 -12.21 -6.36 2.23
N ALA A 204 -10.96 -6.76 2.51
CA ALA A 204 -10.68 -8.07 3.08
C ALA A 204 -11.32 -8.25 4.47
N GLY A 205 -11.25 -7.23 5.34
CA GLY A 205 -11.86 -7.27 6.67
C GLY A 205 -13.37 -7.41 6.63
N SER A 206 -14.05 -6.73 5.69
CA SER A 206 -15.48 -6.87 5.48
C SER A 206 -15.85 -8.28 5.03
N MET A 207 -15.08 -8.86 4.12
CA MET A 207 -15.29 -10.22 3.63
C MET A 207 -15.04 -11.26 4.73
N ALA A 208 -13.95 -11.13 5.50
CA ALA A 208 -13.62 -12.03 6.60
C ALA A 208 -14.65 -11.95 7.75
N LEU A 209 -15.26 -10.77 7.99
CA LEU A 209 -16.36 -10.63 8.93
C LEU A 209 -17.62 -11.36 8.46
N MET A 210 -17.98 -11.23 7.19
CA MET A 210 -19.11 -11.97 6.62
C MET A 210 -18.87 -13.47 6.60
N ASP A 211 -17.64 -13.91 6.32
CA ASP A 211 -17.22 -15.30 6.42
C ASP A 211 -17.33 -15.85 7.86
N ALA A 212 -17.02 -15.02 8.87
CA ALA A 212 -17.24 -15.34 10.28
C ALA A 212 -18.72 -15.29 10.72
N GLY A 213 -19.67 -15.07 9.83
CA GLY A 213 -21.09 -14.98 10.11
C GLY A 213 -21.57 -13.63 10.66
N ILE A 214 -20.73 -12.59 10.64
CA ILE A 214 -21.14 -11.24 11.06
C ILE A 214 -21.79 -10.51 9.88
N GLN A 215 -23.09 -10.28 9.98
CA GLN A 215 -23.84 -9.59 8.93
C GLN A 215 -23.57 -8.08 8.99
N LEU A 216 -22.88 -7.54 7.99
CA LEU A 216 -22.65 -6.10 7.88
C LEU A 216 -23.91 -5.37 7.41
N GLN A 217 -24.09 -4.11 7.82
CA GLN A 217 -25.26 -3.30 7.42
C GLN A 217 -25.23 -2.93 5.92
N LYS A 218 -24.03 -2.75 5.37
CA LYS A 218 -23.76 -2.47 3.95
C LYS A 218 -22.42 -3.10 3.56
N PRO A 219 -22.23 -3.40 2.29
CA PRO A 219 -20.95 -3.91 1.80
C PRO A 219 -19.85 -2.84 1.84
#